data_ecac0692dae0d5ecdb3cbf1a6c1ee010
#
_entry.id   ecac0692dae0d5ecdb3cbf1a6c1ee010
#
_cell.length_a   1.000
_cell.length_b   1.000
_cell.length_c   1.000
_cell.angle_alpha   90.00
_cell.angle_beta   90.00
_cell.angle_gamma   90.00
#
_symmetry.space_group_name_H-M   'P 1'
#
loop_
_entity.id
_entity.type
_entity.pdbx_description
1 polymer ?
#
loop_
_entity_poly.entity_id
_entity_poly.type
_entity_poly.pdbx_seq_one_letter_code
_entity_poly.pdbx_strand_id
1 'polypeptide(L)'
;MSSVIPLFKGRGFDDEATRILGEAYDIACRSLHRKGQPPVVQEFLAKKIIEAAQYGERDPDRLAGTALGTLSSLHHEVSLRFGLIPNFFLSTPDAPEIIEKLWDFAKSAYLDNPIPALFKERLFVFLSRFCQVRYCIVRHCGFLVGYGHASGDISAARQTIEQALKLLKMPPPWQRPLEPIYEGLGALRSTIDWPDPESDAEDWIFAMSALIFVEPTKSERALEVLRQALGAKRLEYLLAFLAFIRTAHYWTMVHPDLQIEHDATELMALNEELASLLLQGSDLG
;
A
#
# COMPACT_ATOMS: atom_id res chain seq x y z
N MET A 1 30.81 10.47 4.65
CA MET A 1 30.63 9.86 5.98
C MET A 1 29.17 9.45 6.08
N SER A 2 28.94 8.17 6.30
CA SER A 2 27.62 7.53 6.13
C SER A 2 26.59 8.12 7.10
N SER A 3 25.43 8.50 6.56
CA SER A 3 24.26 9.01 7.31
C SER A 3 23.60 7.94 8.20
N VAL A 4 24.17 6.75 8.28
CA VAL A 4 23.60 5.53 8.92
C VAL A 4 24.17 5.27 10.32
N ILE A 5 25.23 5.96 10.72
CA ILE A 5 25.82 5.81 12.07
C ILE A 5 24.78 5.97 13.21
N PRO A 6 23.75 6.84 13.11
CA PRO A 6 22.71 6.93 14.14
C PRO A 6 21.87 5.66 14.32
N LEU A 7 21.69 4.84 13.27
CA LEU A 7 20.92 3.59 13.34
C LEU A 7 21.60 2.49 14.19
N PHE A 8 22.92 2.57 14.32
CA PHE A 8 23.71 1.58 15.05
C PHE A 8 24.02 2.01 16.49
N LYS A 9 24.01 3.32 16.77
CA LYS A 9 24.26 3.85 18.12
C LYS A 9 23.06 3.56 19.03
N GLY A 10 23.33 2.88 20.14
CA GLY A 10 22.33 2.57 21.17
C GLY A 10 21.85 1.12 21.22
N ARG A 11 22.35 0.24 20.34
CA ARG A 11 21.99 -1.20 20.32
C ARG A 11 23.04 -2.12 20.97
N GLY A 12 23.95 -1.61 21.80
CA GLY A 12 24.90 -2.42 22.56
C GLY A 12 26.12 -2.89 21.75
N PHE A 13 26.40 -2.26 20.61
CA PHE A 13 27.62 -2.49 19.84
C PHE A 13 28.74 -1.51 20.28
N ASP A 14 29.97 -2.02 20.36
CA ASP A 14 31.15 -1.20 20.55
C ASP A 14 31.54 -0.43 19.28
N ASP A 15 32.55 0.45 19.37
CA ASP A 15 32.95 1.29 18.23
C ASP A 15 33.50 0.46 17.06
N GLU A 16 34.17 -0.66 17.31
CA GLU A 16 34.71 -1.53 16.28
C GLU A 16 33.55 -2.29 15.57
N ALA A 17 32.58 -2.83 16.29
CA ALA A 17 31.40 -3.44 15.71
C ALA A 17 30.61 -2.42 14.90
N THR A 18 30.44 -1.18 15.39
CA THR A 18 29.76 -0.11 14.66
C THR A 18 30.47 0.22 13.35
N ARG A 19 31.78 0.24 13.31
CA ARG A 19 32.58 0.43 12.10
C ARG A 19 32.36 -0.70 11.10
N ILE A 20 32.41 -1.95 11.55
CA ILE A 20 32.17 -3.15 10.72
C ILE A 20 30.75 -3.12 10.13
N LEU A 21 29.73 -2.77 10.91
CA LEU A 21 28.35 -2.65 10.43
C LEU A 21 28.21 -1.56 9.37
N GLY A 22 28.88 -0.42 9.53
CA GLY A 22 28.92 0.66 8.55
C GLY A 22 29.58 0.22 7.23
N GLU A 23 30.68 -0.51 7.31
CA GLU A 23 31.38 -1.05 6.13
C GLU A 23 30.52 -2.09 5.39
N ALA A 24 29.91 -3.04 6.10
CA ALA A 24 28.97 -4.01 5.55
C ALA A 24 27.80 -3.33 4.83
N TYR A 25 27.26 -2.30 5.44
CA TYR A 25 26.17 -1.52 4.86
C TYR A 25 26.58 -0.80 3.57
N ASP A 26 27.77 -0.17 3.54
CA ASP A 26 28.29 0.48 2.35
C ASP A 26 28.56 -0.54 1.21
N ILE A 27 29.03 -1.76 1.54
CA ILE A 27 29.19 -2.86 0.59
C ILE A 27 27.84 -3.27 0.02
N ALA A 28 26.84 -3.51 0.87
CA ALA A 28 25.51 -3.92 0.46
C ALA A 28 24.84 -2.86 -0.46
N CYS A 29 24.90 -1.59 -0.07
CA CYS A 29 24.35 -0.50 -0.88
C CYS A 29 25.03 -0.34 -2.23
N ARG A 30 26.36 -0.50 -2.29
CA ARG A 30 27.11 -0.47 -3.57
C ARG A 30 26.77 -1.63 -4.50
N SER A 31 26.53 -2.82 -3.94
CA SER A 31 26.19 -4.02 -4.70
C SER A 31 24.82 -3.94 -5.37
N LEU A 32 23.88 -3.17 -4.80
CA LEU A 32 22.52 -3.08 -5.30
C LEU A 32 22.33 -2.06 -6.44
N HIS A 33 23.19 -1.09 -6.68
CA HIS A 33 23.28 -0.26 -7.92
C HIS A 33 24.07 1.06 -7.74
N ARG A 34 24.51 1.64 -8.87
CA ARG A 34 25.22 2.94 -8.94
C ARG A 34 24.39 4.19 -8.60
N LYS A 35 23.06 4.08 -8.46
CA LYS A 35 22.16 5.17 -8.03
C LYS A 35 21.64 4.83 -6.64
N GLY A 36 21.66 5.77 -5.71
CA GLY A 36 21.30 5.58 -4.30
C GLY A 36 20.02 4.78 -4.11
N GLN A 37 20.04 3.87 -3.14
CA GLN A 37 18.90 3.02 -2.83
C GLN A 37 17.78 3.84 -2.17
N PRO A 38 16.49 3.48 -2.38
CA PRO A 38 15.39 4.05 -1.60
C PRO A 38 15.65 3.91 -0.09
N PRO A 39 15.26 4.88 0.74
CA PRO A 39 15.50 4.85 2.19
C PRO A 39 15.06 3.55 2.87
N VAL A 40 13.97 2.95 2.41
CA VAL A 40 13.43 1.70 2.97
C VAL A 40 14.32 0.49 2.69
N VAL A 41 14.94 0.42 1.52
CA VAL A 41 15.92 -0.64 1.21
C VAL A 41 17.15 -0.45 2.09
N GLN A 42 17.55 0.79 2.32
CA GLN A 42 18.64 1.14 3.22
C GLN A 42 18.35 0.69 4.65
N GLU A 43 17.15 0.96 5.15
CA GLU A 43 16.71 0.56 6.49
C GLU A 43 16.60 -0.98 6.62
N PHE A 44 16.05 -1.65 5.61
CA PHE A 44 15.99 -3.11 5.57
C PHE A 44 17.40 -3.74 5.63
N LEU A 45 18.32 -3.27 4.79
CA LEU A 45 19.71 -3.75 4.80
C LEU A 45 20.38 -3.52 6.16
N ALA A 46 20.21 -2.33 6.72
CA ALA A 46 20.75 -2.01 8.03
C ALA A 46 20.20 -2.94 9.13
N LYS A 47 18.89 -3.22 9.09
CA LYS A 47 18.25 -4.15 10.03
C LYS A 47 18.81 -5.57 9.89
N LYS A 48 18.95 -6.09 8.67
CA LYS A 48 19.48 -7.44 8.43
C LYS A 48 20.95 -7.58 8.77
N ILE A 49 21.75 -6.55 8.56
CA ILE A 49 23.14 -6.49 8.99
C ILE A 49 23.23 -6.53 10.52
N ILE A 50 22.39 -5.75 11.23
CA ILE A 50 22.32 -5.75 12.69
C ILE A 50 21.93 -7.13 13.22
N GLU A 51 20.88 -7.75 12.66
CA GLU A 51 20.42 -9.08 13.03
C GLU A 51 21.56 -10.11 12.89
N ALA A 52 22.23 -10.17 11.74
CA ALA A 52 23.36 -11.07 11.54
C ALA A 52 24.52 -10.83 12.52
N ALA A 53 24.81 -9.58 12.81
CA ALA A 53 25.85 -9.21 13.78
C ALA A 53 25.48 -9.59 15.23
N GLN A 54 24.21 -9.59 15.61
CA GLN A 54 23.73 -10.06 16.91
C GLN A 54 23.96 -11.56 17.09
N TYR A 55 23.96 -12.34 16.00
CA TYR A 55 24.35 -13.76 16.00
C TYR A 55 25.86 -14.01 15.94
N GLY A 56 26.67 -12.96 16.03
CA GLY A 56 28.12 -13.07 16.19
C GLY A 56 28.94 -12.90 14.91
N GLU A 57 28.30 -12.68 13.74
CA GLU A 57 29.06 -12.38 12.52
C GLU A 57 29.77 -11.03 12.62
N ARG A 58 31.00 -10.95 12.15
CA ARG A 58 31.86 -9.75 12.20
C ARG A 58 32.60 -9.45 10.92
N ASP A 59 32.42 -10.30 9.90
CA ASP A 59 33.02 -10.07 8.58
C ASP A 59 32.11 -9.16 7.75
N PRO A 60 32.55 -7.97 7.28
CA PRO A 60 31.72 -7.03 6.55
C PRO A 60 31.14 -7.60 5.26
N ASP A 61 31.91 -8.42 4.52
CA ASP A 61 31.44 -9.02 3.27
C ASP A 61 30.36 -10.09 3.53
N ARG A 62 30.51 -10.87 4.58
CA ARG A 62 29.50 -11.86 4.98
C ARG A 62 28.24 -11.21 5.52
N LEU A 63 28.35 -10.16 6.32
CA LEU A 63 27.21 -9.36 6.78
C LEU A 63 26.46 -8.75 5.60
N ALA A 64 27.18 -8.15 4.65
CA ALA A 64 26.58 -7.61 3.44
C ALA A 64 25.93 -8.71 2.59
N GLY A 65 26.63 -9.84 2.39
CA GLY A 65 26.13 -11.00 1.64
C GLY A 65 24.85 -11.59 2.25
N THR A 66 24.79 -11.69 3.57
CA THR A 66 23.57 -12.14 4.29
C THR A 66 22.40 -11.18 4.10
N ALA A 67 22.64 -9.88 4.22
CA ALA A 67 21.60 -8.87 4.02
C ALA A 67 21.09 -8.84 2.57
N LEU A 68 22.01 -8.95 1.59
CA LEU A 68 21.69 -9.00 0.16
C LEU A 68 20.94 -10.29 -0.22
N GLY A 69 21.34 -11.43 0.35
CA GLY A 69 20.69 -12.71 0.12
C GLY A 69 19.25 -12.78 0.63
N THR A 70 18.92 -11.94 1.59
CA THR A 70 17.54 -11.80 2.08
C THR A 70 16.71 -10.80 1.27
N LEU A 71 17.34 -9.91 0.51
CA LEU A 71 16.69 -9.00 -0.41
C LEU A 71 16.49 -9.70 -1.76
N SER A 72 15.39 -10.44 -1.90
CA SER A 72 15.08 -11.11 -3.16
C SER A 72 14.86 -10.11 -4.31
N SER A 73 14.95 -10.60 -5.55
CA SER A 73 14.61 -9.82 -6.75
C SER A 73 13.22 -9.21 -6.68
N LEU A 74 12.29 -9.92 -6.03
CA LEU A 74 10.94 -9.45 -5.74
C LEU A 74 10.94 -8.18 -4.89
N HIS A 75 11.64 -8.17 -3.75
CA HIS A 75 11.67 -7.01 -2.86
C HIS A 75 12.27 -5.78 -3.56
N HIS A 76 13.26 -5.99 -4.43
CA HIS A 76 13.81 -4.92 -5.26
C HIS A 76 12.76 -4.36 -6.22
N GLU A 77 12.04 -5.22 -6.95
CA GLU A 77 10.96 -4.81 -7.86
C GLU A 77 9.85 -4.06 -7.11
N VAL A 78 9.42 -4.59 -5.95
CA VAL A 78 8.41 -3.94 -5.08
C VAL A 78 8.86 -2.54 -4.66
N SER A 79 10.12 -2.40 -4.24
CA SER A 79 10.66 -1.11 -3.78
C SER A 79 10.76 -0.08 -4.91
N LEU A 80 11.10 -0.50 -6.12
CA LEU A 80 11.12 0.38 -7.28
C LEU A 80 9.73 0.91 -7.62
N ARG A 81 8.71 0.07 -7.49
CA ARG A 81 7.32 0.45 -7.80
C ARG A 81 6.72 1.36 -6.73
N PHE A 82 6.80 1.01 -5.47
CA PHE A 82 6.17 1.76 -4.39
C PHE A 82 7.03 2.86 -3.77
N GLY A 83 8.33 2.90 -4.05
CA GLY A 83 9.29 3.77 -3.34
C GLY A 83 9.65 3.25 -1.93
N LEU A 84 9.06 2.14 -1.53
CA LEU A 84 9.26 1.43 -0.26
C LEU A 84 8.87 -0.05 -0.43
N ILE A 85 9.18 -0.90 0.55
CA ILE A 85 8.67 -2.26 0.60
C ILE A 85 7.55 -2.32 1.64
N PRO A 86 6.26 -2.38 1.23
CA PRO A 86 5.18 -2.57 2.19
C PRO A 86 5.37 -3.87 2.96
N ASN A 87 5.16 -3.85 4.27
CA ASN A 87 5.31 -5.02 5.12
C ASN A 87 4.40 -6.19 4.69
N PHE A 88 3.34 -5.89 3.96
CA PHE A 88 2.52 -6.87 3.26
C PHE A 88 3.35 -7.89 2.46
N PHE A 89 4.38 -7.44 1.75
CA PHE A 89 5.27 -8.30 0.95
C PHE A 89 6.39 -8.95 1.77
N LEU A 90 6.43 -8.73 3.07
CA LEU A 90 7.36 -9.35 4.02
C LEU A 90 6.66 -10.33 4.98
N SER A 91 5.36 -10.56 4.81
CA SER A 91 4.50 -11.26 5.78
C SER A 91 4.74 -12.78 5.89
N THR A 92 5.34 -13.41 4.89
CA THR A 92 5.57 -14.87 4.85
C THR A 92 7.00 -15.23 4.47
N PRO A 93 7.97 -14.98 5.37
CA PRO A 93 9.37 -15.27 5.09
C PRO A 93 9.65 -16.77 4.84
N ASP A 94 8.80 -17.66 5.38
CA ASP A 94 8.94 -19.10 5.25
C ASP A 94 8.32 -19.68 3.96
N ALA A 95 7.58 -18.87 3.19
CA ALA A 95 6.94 -19.27 1.93
C ALA A 95 7.04 -18.12 0.88
N PRO A 96 8.25 -17.76 0.45
CA PRO A 96 8.47 -16.63 -0.45
C PRO A 96 7.78 -16.78 -1.81
N GLU A 97 7.57 -18.02 -2.28
CA GLU A 97 6.86 -18.31 -3.53
C GLU A 97 5.40 -17.87 -3.51
N ILE A 98 4.77 -17.80 -2.34
CA ILE A 98 3.40 -17.31 -2.17
C ILE A 98 3.36 -15.79 -2.39
N ILE A 99 4.32 -15.07 -1.81
CA ILE A 99 4.43 -13.62 -1.99
C ILE A 99 4.74 -13.27 -3.45
N GLU A 100 5.55 -14.07 -4.15
CA GLU A 100 5.78 -13.89 -5.58
C GLU A 100 4.46 -13.98 -6.39
N LYS A 101 3.59 -14.92 -6.08
CA LYS A 101 2.28 -15.04 -6.74
C LYS A 101 1.31 -13.91 -6.36
N LEU A 102 1.33 -13.47 -5.12
CA LEU A 102 0.57 -12.28 -4.71
C LEU A 102 1.09 -11.01 -5.42
N TRP A 103 2.40 -10.91 -5.63
CA TRP A 103 3.01 -9.82 -6.40
C TRP A 103 2.60 -9.86 -7.87
N ASP A 104 2.61 -11.03 -8.51
CA ASP A 104 2.13 -11.18 -9.89
C ASP A 104 0.67 -10.72 -10.02
N PHE A 105 -0.16 -11.08 -9.06
CA PHE A 105 -1.55 -10.61 -9.02
C PHE A 105 -1.66 -9.11 -8.75
N ALA A 106 -0.86 -8.57 -7.82
CA ALA A 106 -0.79 -7.14 -7.57
C ALA A 106 -0.40 -6.36 -8.83
N LYS A 107 0.58 -6.84 -9.59
CA LYS A 107 0.96 -6.21 -10.87
C LYS A 107 -0.22 -6.16 -11.82
N SER A 108 -0.86 -7.27 -12.10
CA SER A 108 -1.91 -7.35 -13.12
C SER A 108 -3.21 -6.67 -12.72
N ALA A 109 -3.66 -6.83 -11.46
CA ALA A 109 -4.96 -6.36 -11.02
C ALA A 109 -4.94 -4.94 -10.42
N TYR A 110 -3.77 -4.46 -9.98
CA TYR A 110 -3.64 -3.19 -9.27
C TYR A 110 -2.64 -2.24 -9.95
N LEU A 111 -1.34 -2.60 -10.05
CA LEU A 111 -0.31 -1.66 -10.50
C LEU A 111 -0.44 -1.32 -11.97
N ASP A 112 -0.46 -2.34 -12.83
CA ASP A 112 -0.50 -2.23 -14.30
C ASP A 112 -1.92 -2.18 -14.85
N ASN A 113 -2.92 -2.26 -13.97
CA ASN A 113 -4.32 -2.06 -14.31
C ASN A 113 -4.53 -0.62 -14.80
N PRO A 114 -5.20 -0.40 -15.95
CA PRO A 114 -5.34 0.92 -16.58
C PRO A 114 -6.25 1.92 -15.84
N ILE A 115 -6.80 1.57 -14.69
CA ILE A 115 -7.49 2.52 -13.81
C ILE A 115 -6.46 3.55 -13.30
N PRO A 116 -6.77 4.86 -13.30
CA PRO A 116 -5.86 5.88 -12.80
C PRO A 116 -5.38 5.61 -11.37
N ALA A 117 -4.09 5.85 -11.11
CA ALA A 117 -3.45 5.53 -9.84
C ALA A 117 -4.17 6.18 -8.65
N LEU A 118 -4.52 7.46 -8.76
CA LEU A 118 -5.21 8.18 -7.70
C LEU A 118 -6.62 7.61 -7.42
N PHE A 119 -7.37 7.26 -8.47
CA PHE A 119 -8.69 6.62 -8.32
C PHE A 119 -8.56 5.27 -7.59
N LYS A 120 -7.56 4.45 -7.96
CA LYS A 120 -7.29 3.17 -7.29
C LYS A 120 -7.02 3.35 -5.80
N GLU A 121 -6.13 4.27 -5.43
CA GLU A 121 -5.80 4.50 -4.02
C GLU A 121 -7.00 5.00 -3.21
N ARG A 122 -7.76 5.93 -3.75
CA ARG A 122 -8.96 6.47 -3.10
C ARG A 122 -10.02 5.38 -2.89
N LEU A 123 -10.27 4.54 -3.91
CA LEU A 123 -11.19 3.42 -3.80
C LEU A 123 -10.69 2.36 -2.80
N PHE A 124 -9.39 2.11 -2.76
CA PHE A 124 -8.80 1.18 -1.80
C PHE A 124 -9.03 1.64 -0.36
N VAL A 125 -8.72 2.90 -0.05
CA VAL A 125 -8.99 3.50 1.27
C VAL A 125 -10.48 3.45 1.61
N PHE A 126 -11.35 3.85 0.66
CA PHE A 126 -12.79 3.88 0.84
C PHE A 126 -13.35 2.50 1.24
N LEU A 127 -12.95 1.43 0.54
CA LEU A 127 -13.40 0.07 0.81
C LEU A 127 -12.78 -0.51 2.10
N SER A 128 -11.52 -0.20 2.36
CA SER A 128 -10.82 -0.70 3.56
C SER A 128 -11.45 -0.23 4.86
N ARG A 129 -12.02 0.99 4.87
CA ARG A 129 -12.75 1.53 6.03
C ARG A 129 -13.93 0.65 6.44
N PHE A 130 -14.77 0.26 5.48
CA PHE A 130 -15.97 -0.53 5.77
C PHE A 130 -15.63 -1.96 6.22
N CYS A 131 -14.49 -2.47 5.78
CA CYS A 131 -13.99 -3.77 6.20
C CYS A 131 -13.11 -3.68 7.45
N GLN A 132 -12.86 -2.48 7.98
CA GLN A 132 -12.04 -2.23 9.17
C GLN A 132 -10.62 -2.80 9.08
N VAL A 133 -10.04 -2.84 7.88
CA VAL A 133 -8.70 -3.38 7.63
C VAL A 133 -7.66 -2.29 7.84
N ARG A 134 -7.31 -2.07 9.11
CA ARG A 134 -6.45 -0.98 9.57
C ARG A 134 -5.15 -0.83 8.78
N TYR A 135 -4.43 -1.92 8.54
CA TYR A 135 -3.18 -1.87 7.77
C TYR A 135 -3.39 -1.24 6.39
N CYS A 136 -4.42 -1.71 5.65
CA CYS A 136 -4.72 -1.19 4.32
C CYS A 136 -5.17 0.28 4.36
N ILE A 137 -6.00 0.67 5.36
CA ILE A 137 -6.41 2.08 5.50
C ILE A 137 -5.19 2.98 5.67
N VAL A 138 -4.30 2.64 6.61
CA VAL A 138 -3.12 3.44 6.94
C VAL A 138 -2.16 3.50 5.78
N ARG A 139 -1.81 2.33 5.18
CA ARG A 139 -0.81 2.28 4.11
C ARG A 139 -1.28 3.03 2.86
N HIS A 140 -2.52 2.83 2.42
CA HIS A 140 -3.05 3.49 1.22
C HIS A 140 -3.35 4.98 1.45
N CYS A 141 -3.72 5.42 2.67
CA CYS A 141 -3.69 6.83 3.02
C CYS A 141 -2.28 7.42 2.92
N GLY A 142 -1.26 6.70 3.36
CA GLY A 142 0.12 7.09 3.18
C GLY A 142 0.47 7.31 1.72
N PHE A 143 0.12 6.39 0.82
CA PHE A 143 0.33 6.54 -0.62
C PHE A 143 -0.40 7.76 -1.19
N LEU A 144 -1.64 8.04 -0.77
CA LEU A 144 -2.39 9.21 -1.22
C LEU A 144 -1.67 10.53 -0.90
N VAL A 145 -1.09 10.65 0.28
CA VAL A 145 -0.43 11.90 0.72
C VAL A 145 1.07 11.95 0.41
N GLY A 146 1.60 10.93 -0.29
CA GLY A 146 2.95 10.95 -0.86
C GLY A 146 4.01 10.21 -0.04
N TYR A 147 3.62 9.37 0.91
CA TYR A 147 4.51 8.43 1.59
C TYR A 147 4.60 7.13 0.75
N GLY A 148 5.42 7.19 -0.29
CA GLY A 148 5.54 6.21 -1.34
C GLY A 148 4.79 6.61 -2.62
N HIS A 149 4.67 5.66 -3.57
CA HIS A 149 4.08 5.91 -4.89
C HIS A 149 2.68 5.30 -4.97
N ALA A 150 1.67 6.14 -5.16
CA ALA A 150 0.28 5.72 -5.33
C ALA A 150 0.14 4.71 -6.47
N SER A 151 -0.36 3.52 -6.18
CA SER A 151 -0.48 2.41 -7.16
C SER A 151 0.81 2.12 -7.94
N GLY A 152 1.97 2.37 -7.34
CA GLY A 152 3.27 2.20 -8.00
C GLY A 152 3.57 3.20 -9.12
N ASP A 153 2.85 4.30 -9.22
CA ASP A 153 3.03 5.36 -10.20
C ASP A 153 3.73 6.58 -9.56
N ILE A 154 4.99 6.78 -9.91
CA ILE A 154 5.80 7.89 -9.41
C ILE A 154 5.28 9.27 -9.86
N SER A 155 4.50 9.31 -10.95
CA SER A 155 3.91 10.53 -11.50
C SER A 155 2.54 10.85 -10.91
N ALA A 156 1.95 9.96 -10.12
CA ALA A 156 0.64 10.16 -9.53
C ALA A 156 0.59 11.41 -8.66
N ALA A 157 -0.47 12.20 -8.85
CA ALA A 157 -0.70 13.39 -8.05
C ALA A 157 -0.92 13.01 -6.58
N ARG A 158 -0.31 13.80 -5.68
CA ARG A 158 -0.50 13.65 -4.24
C ARG A 158 -1.75 14.38 -3.79
N GLN A 159 -2.42 13.82 -2.80
CA GLN A 159 -3.53 14.50 -2.12
C GLN A 159 -3.04 15.25 -0.89
N THR A 160 -3.82 16.27 -0.50
CA THR A 160 -3.63 16.92 0.80
C THR A 160 -4.20 16.04 1.92
N ILE A 161 -3.77 16.29 3.15
CA ILE A 161 -4.35 15.64 4.33
C ILE A 161 -5.86 15.93 4.43
N GLU A 162 -6.30 17.13 4.08
CA GLU A 162 -7.72 17.50 4.08
C GLU A 162 -8.54 16.66 3.11
N GLN A 163 -8.01 16.37 1.92
CA GLN A 163 -8.65 15.49 0.95
C GLN A 163 -8.72 14.04 1.44
N ALA A 164 -7.67 13.57 2.09
CA ALA A 164 -7.67 12.24 2.73
C ALA A 164 -8.69 12.17 3.88
N LEU A 165 -8.77 13.19 4.73
CA LEU A 165 -9.76 13.30 5.80
C LEU A 165 -11.20 13.31 5.24
N LYS A 166 -11.45 14.04 4.17
CA LYS A 166 -12.77 14.08 3.51
C LYS A 166 -13.15 12.68 3.00
N LEU A 167 -12.22 11.97 2.35
CA LEU A 167 -12.44 10.58 1.90
C LEU A 167 -12.74 9.64 3.08
N LEU A 168 -11.98 9.76 4.17
CA LEU A 168 -12.18 8.95 5.38
C LEU A 168 -13.53 9.24 6.07
N LYS A 169 -14.15 10.39 5.87
CA LYS A 169 -15.44 10.79 6.42
C LYS A 169 -16.64 10.51 5.50
N MET A 170 -16.41 10.04 4.27
CA MET A 170 -17.51 9.76 3.34
C MET A 170 -18.46 8.70 3.92
N PRO A 171 -19.80 8.90 3.87
CA PRO A 171 -20.74 7.92 4.38
C PRO A 171 -20.74 6.64 3.55
N PRO A 172 -20.98 5.48 4.16
CA PRO A 172 -21.14 4.24 3.42
C PRO A 172 -22.43 4.27 2.56
N PRO A 173 -22.47 3.53 1.43
CA PRO A 173 -23.61 3.58 0.53
C PRO A 173 -24.93 3.11 1.15
N TRP A 174 -24.90 2.20 2.13
CA TRP A 174 -26.10 1.69 2.81
C TRP A 174 -26.70 2.68 3.83
N GLN A 175 -26.05 3.81 4.08
CA GLN A 175 -26.55 4.89 4.93
C GLN A 175 -27.17 6.04 4.14
N ARG A 176 -27.31 5.90 2.81
CA ARG A 176 -27.85 6.95 1.94
C ARG A 176 -28.80 6.38 0.88
N PRO A 177 -29.70 7.20 0.29
CA PRO A 177 -30.56 6.73 -0.77
C PRO A 177 -29.76 6.35 -2.01
N LEU A 178 -30.02 5.15 -2.55
CA LEU A 178 -29.30 4.62 -3.71
C LEU A 178 -29.92 5.03 -5.04
N GLU A 179 -31.21 5.37 -5.10
CA GLU A 179 -31.89 5.71 -6.36
C GLU A 179 -31.21 6.88 -7.11
N PRO A 180 -30.86 8.00 -6.46
CA PRO A 180 -30.17 9.08 -7.16
C PRO A 180 -28.80 8.65 -7.73
N ILE A 181 -28.12 7.69 -7.07
CA ILE A 181 -26.85 7.14 -7.56
C ILE A 181 -27.07 6.27 -8.80
N TYR A 182 -28.12 5.42 -8.79
CA TYR A 182 -28.48 4.62 -9.95
C TYR A 182 -28.89 5.50 -11.15
N GLU A 183 -29.68 6.55 -10.92
CA GLU A 183 -30.07 7.50 -11.95
C GLU A 183 -28.85 8.27 -12.51
N GLY A 184 -27.98 8.76 -11.62
CA GLY A 184 -26.77 9.46 -12.01
C GLY A 184 -25.84 8.60 -12.88
N LEU A 185 -25.56 7.37 -12.45
CA LEU A 185 -24.75 6.42 -13.23
C LEU A 185 -25.45 6.02 -14.55
N GLY A 186 -26.76 5.83 -14.54
CA GLY A 186 -27.52 5.52 -15.75
C GLY A 186 -27.50 6.65 -16.77
N ALA A 187 -27.32 7.90 -16.35
CA ALA A 187 -27.15 9.06 -17.22
C ALA A 187 -25.73 9.13 -17.83
N LEU A 188 -24.73 8.56 -17.15
CA LEU A 188 -23.36 8.44 -17.66
C LEU A 188 -23.34 7.29 -18.69
N ARG A 189 -23.33 7.62 -19.96
CA ARG A 189 -23.16 6.62 -21.01
C ARG A 189 -21.66 6.31 -21.19
N SER A 190 -21.32 5.11 -21.63
CA SER A 190 -19.98 4.46 -21.75
C SER A 190 -18.83 5.28 -22.38
N THR A 191 -18.96 6.57 -22.48
CA THR A 191 -18.00 7.52 -23.05
C THR A 191 -17.17 8.28 -22.03
N ILE A 192 -17.46 8.10 -20.74
CA ILE A 192 -16.67 8.80 -19.73
C ILE A 192 -15.32 8.12 -19.51
N ASP A 193 -14.29 8.93 -19.40
CA ASP A 193 -13.03 8.53 -18.78
C ASP A 193 -13.24 8.25 -17.29
N TRP A 194 -12.24 7.73 -16.63
CA TRP A 194 -12.31 7.58 -15.18
C TRP A 194 -12.56 8.96 -14.54
N PRO A 195 -13.49 9.05 -13.58
CA PRO A 195 -13.90 10.33 -13.03
C PRO A 195 -12.77 11.01 -12.25
N ASP A 196 -12.83 12.34 -12.25
CA ASP A 196 -11.94 13.14 -11.41
C ASP A 196 -12.20 12.90 -9.92
N PRO A 197 -11.17 13.04 -9.08
CA PRO A 197 -11.32 12.96 -7.63
C PRO A 197 -12.37 13.94 -7.11
N GLU A 198 -13.16 13.49 -6.14
CA GLU A 198 -14.22 14.26 -5.46
C GLU A 198 -15.39 14.68 -6.35
N SER A 199 -15.52 14.13 -7.56
CA SER A 199 -16.69 14.31 -8.41
C SER A 199 -17.85 13.40 -7.98
N ASP A 200 -19.08 13.78 -8.34
CA ASP A 200 -20.27 12.95 -8.12
C ASP A 200 -20.12 11.56 -8.77
N ALA A 201 -19.54 11.52 -9.96
CA ALA A 201 -19.31 10.28 -10.69
C ALA A 201 -18.34 9.33 -9.97
N GLU A 202 -17.27 9.85 -9.33
CA GLU A 202 -16.39 9.06 -8.47
C GLU A 202 -17.16 8.49 -7.29
N ASP A 203 -17.93 9.34 -6.60
CA ASP A 203 -18.72 8.94 -5.45
C ASP A 203 -19.74 7.84 -5.79
N TRP A 204 -20.43 7.96 -6.93
CA TRP A 204 -21.38 6.96 -7.40
C TRP A 204 -20.72 5.62 -7.74
N ILE A 205 -19.54 5.66 -8.41
CA ILE A 205 -18.80 4.44 -8.73
C ILE A 205 -18.27 3.79 -7.43
N PHE A 206 -17.80 4.59 -6.48
CA PHE A 206 -17.36 4.09 -5.18
C PHE A 206 -18.49 3.41 -4.42
N ALA A 207 -19.70 4.03 -4.41
CA ALA A 207 -20.86 3.46 -3.76
C ALA A 207 -21.25 2.10 -4.36
N MET A 208 -21.32 2.00 -5.68
CA MET A 208 -21.64 0.75 -6.34
C MET A 208 -20.54 -0.30 -6.17
N SER A 209 -19.27 0.13 -6.22
CA SER A 209 -18.13 -0.76 -5.93
C SER A 209 -18.20 -1.33 -4.52
N ALA A 210 -18.61 -0.53 -3.52
CA ALA A 210 -18.76 -1.01 -2.16
C ALA A 210 -19.89 -2.05 -2.01
N LEU A 211 -21.02 -1.86 -2.68
CA LEU A 211 -22.10 -2.85 -2.68
C LEU A 211 -21.64 -4.18 -3.27
N ILE A 212 -20.97 -4.13 -4.43
CA ILE A 212 -20.40 -5.33 -5.07
C ILE A 212 -19.35 -5.98 -4.18
N PHE A 213 -18.51 -5.16 -3.55
CA PHE A 213 -17.42 -5.64 -2.71
C PHE A 213 -17.93 -6.35 -1.45
N VAL A 214 -18.95 -5.81 -0.79
CA VAL A 214 -19.47 -6.36 0.47
C VAL A 214 -20.43 -7.53 0.23
N GLU A 215 -21.36 -7.39 -0.72
CA GLU A 215 -22.40 -8.38 -1.02
C GLU A 215 -22.49 -8.71 -2.53
N PRO A 216 -21.49 -9.38 -3.11
CA PRO A 216 -21.41 -9.59 -4.56
C PRO A 216 -22.62 -10.36 -5.12
N THR A 217 -23.21 -11.27 -4.36
CA THR A 217 -24.37 -12.07 -4.78
C THR A 217 -25.70 -11.30 -4.80
N LYS A 218 -25.74 -10.11 -4.20
CA LYS A 218 -26.92 -9.23 -4.14
C LYS A 218 -26.74 -7.94 -4.94
N SER A 219 -25.69 -7.84 -5.74
CA SER A 219 -25.26 -6.59 -6.39
C SER A 219 -25.53 -6.56 -7.91
N GLU A 220 -26.50 -7.34 -8.39
CA GLU A 220 -26.82 -7.43 -9.81
C GLU A 220 -27.13 -6.05 -10.42
N ARG A 221 -27.97 -5.25 -9.76
CA ARG A 221 -28.30 -3.89 -10.23
C ARG A 221 -27.08 -2.96 -10.24
N ALA A 222 -26.22 -3.05 -9.23
CA ALA A 222 -24.98 -2.26 -9.17
C ALA A 222 -24.01 -2.64 -10.31
N LEU A 223 -23.88 -3.92 -10.61
CA LEU A 223 -23.08 -4.42 -11.74
C LEU A 223 -23.63 -3.91 -13.08
N GLU A 224 -24.95 -3.93 -13.25
CA GLU A 224 -25.58 -3.49 -14.50
C GLU A 224 -25.37 -1.99 -14.75
N VAL A 225 -25.61 -1.13 -13.76
CA VAL A 225 -25.41 0.32 -13.93
C VAL A 225 -23.94 0.68 -14.13
N LEU A 226 -23.01 0.00 -13.45
CA LEU A 226 -21.58 0.18 -13.71
C LEU A 226 -21.19 -0.29 -15.11
N ARG A 227 -21.79 -1.38 -15.62
CA ARG A 227 -21.58 -1.85 -17.00
C ARG A 227 -22.03 -0.82 -18.01
N GLN A 228 -23.18 -0.17 -17.79
CA GLN A 228 -23.70 0.88 -18.65
C GLN A 228 -22.82 2.14 -18.60
N ALA A 229 -22.37 2.54 -17.40
CA ALA A 229 -21.55 3.73 -17.21
C ALA A 229 -20.11 3.58 -17.71
N LEU A 230 -19.44 2.47 -17.41
CA LEU A 230 -18.03 2.23 -17.70
C LEU A 230 -17.79 1.46 -19.01
N GLY A 231 -18.77 0.70 -19.48
CA GLY A 231 -18.61 -0.31 -20.52
C GLY A 231 -17.97 -1.60 -19.99
N ALA A 232 -18.13 -2.70 -20.74
CA ALA A 232 -17.74 -4.04 -20.29
C ALA A 232 -16.24 -4.12 -19.92
N LYS A 233 -15.36 -3.58 -20.75
CA LYS A 233 -13.91 -3.68 -20.53
C LYS A 233 -13.42 -2.97 -19.26
N ARG A 234 -13.91 -1.74 -19.02
CA ARG A 234 -13.52 -0.99 -17.81
C ARG A 234 -14.12 -1.61 -16.55
N LEU A 235 -15.32 -2.18 -16.64
CA LEU A 235 -15.91 -2.93 -15.54
C LEU A 235 -15.05 -4.14 -15.17
N GLU A 236 -14.54 -4.91 -16.12
CA GLU A 236 -13.65 -6.04 -15.83
C GLU A 236 -12.35 -5.59 -15.11
N TYR A 237 -11.76 -4.47 -15.51
CA TYR A 237 -10.63 -3.89 -14.80
C TYR A 237 -10.98 -3.51 -13.35
N LEU A 238 -12.15 -2.91 -13.14
CA LEU A 238 -12.64 -2.57 -11.81
C LEU A 238 -12.84 -3.84 -10.96
N LEU A 239 -13.49 -4.87 -11.51
CA LEU A 239 -13.74 -6.13 -10.80
C LEU A 239 -12.45 -6.86 -10.45
N ALA A 240 -11.46 -6.88 -11.35
CA ALA A 240 -10.13 -7.43 -11.06
C ALA A 240 -9.44 -6.67 -9.90
N PHE A 241 -9.55 -5.34 -9.90
CA PHE A 241 -9.01 -4.52 -8.83
C PHE A 241 -9.75 -4.76 -7.49
N LEU A 242 -11.08 -4.86 -7.50
CA LEU A 242 -11.86 -5.21 -6.31
C LEU A 242 -11.45 -6.58 -5.74
N ALA A 243 -11.20 -7.57 -6.62
CA ALA A 243 -10.72 -8.88 -6.21
C ALA A 243 -9.34 -8.81 -5.54
N PHE A 244 -8.43 -7.96 -6.07
CA PHE A 244 -7.14 -7.71 -5.43
C PHE A 244 -7.29 -7.08 -4.05
N ILE A 245 -8.12 -6.03 -3.90
CA ILE A 245 -8.39 -5.40 -2.60
C ILE A 245 -8.89 -6.45 -1.60
N ARG A 246 -9.82 -7.32 -2.02
CA ARG A 246 -10.35 -8.38 -1.17
C ARG A 246 -9.29 -9.39 -0.74
N THR A 247 -8.40 -9.75 -1.65
CA THR A 247 -7.24 -10.60 -1.37
C THR A 247 -6.31 -9.94 -0.35
N ALA A 248 -5.99 -8.65 -0.55
CA ALA A 248 -5.14 -7.89 0.37
C ALA A 248 -5.78 -7.76 1.76
N HIS A 249 -7.10 -7.50 1.84
CA HIS A 249 -7.82 -7.45 3.11
C HIS A 249 -7.75 -8.80 3.84
N TYR A 250 -8.10 -9.89 3.16
CA TYR A 250 -8.04 -11.23 3.77
C TYR A 250 -6.63 -11.53 4.26
N TRP A 251 -5.62 -11.27 3.41
CA TRP A 251 -4.23 -11.56 3.73
C TRP A 251 -3.73 -10.81 4.96
N THR A 252 -4.03 -9.52 5.07
CA THR A 252 -3.63 -8.72 6.23
C THR A 252 -4.39 -9.08 7.50
N MET A 253 -5.67 -9.47 7.38
CA MET A 253 -6.47 -9.91 8.54
C MET A 253 -5.98 -11.24 9.14
N VAL A 254 -5.48 -12.15 8.31
CA VAL A 254 -4.95 -13.44 8.79
C VAL A 254 -3.48 -13.36 9.24
N HIS A 255 -2.84 -12.20 9.08
CA HIS A 255 -1.52 -11.88 9.59
C HIS A 255 -1.58 -10.71 10.59
N PRO A 256 -2.14 -10.94 11.79
CA PRO A 256 -2.41 -9.85 12.77
C PRO A 256 -1.14 -9.18 13.29
N ASP A 257 0.02 -9.86 13.18
CA ASP A 257 1.32 -9.34 13.59
C ASP A 257 1.95 -8.40 12.55
N LEU A 258 1.29 -8.20 11.42
CA LEU A 258 1.76 -7.30 10.36
C LEU A 258 1.83 -5.86 10.87
N GLN A 259 3.05 -5.36 11.02
CA GLN A 259 3.29 -4.02 11.54
C GLN A 259 3.02 -2.96 10.46
N ILE A 260 2.57 -1.79 10.90
CA ILE A 260 2.51 -0.59 10.05
C ILE A 260 3.94 -0.07 9.85
N GLU A 261 4.26 0.39 8.66
CA GLU A 261 5.56 0.96 8.31
C GLU A 261 5.84 2.24 9.10
N HIS A 262 7.13 2.50 9.33
CA HIS A 262 7.58 3.64 10.12
C HIS A 262 7.13 4.99 9.53
N ASP A 263 7.21 5.15 8.20
CA ASP A 263 6.78 6.36 7.50
C ASP A 263 5.29 6.67 7.71
N ALA A 264 4.44 5.64 7.71
CA ALA A 264 3.02 5.81 8.01
C ALA A 264 2.76 6.13 9.50
N THR A 265 3.61 5.62 10.40
CA THR A 265 3.57 5.99 11.81
C THR A 265 3.95 7.46 12.01
N GLU A 266 4.97 7.95 11.29
CA GLU A 266 5.34 9.38 11.29
C GLU A 266 4.20 10.26 10.77
N LEU A 267 3.53 9.87 9.68
CA LEU A 267 2.36 10.58 9.17
C LEU A 267 1.26 10.74 10.22
N MET A 268 0.97 9.67 10.97
CA MET A 268 -0.01 9.72 12.05
C MET A 268 0.42 10.62 13.20
N ALA A 269 1.72 10.64 13.53
CA ALA A 269 2.24 11.52 14.59
C ALA A 269 2.16 13.01 14.23
N LEU A 270 2.13 13.36 12.93
CA LEU A 270 2.05 14.74 12.46
C LEU A 270 0.61 15.29 12.39
N ASN A 271 -0.41 14.42 12.47
CA ASN A 271 -1.81 14.85 12.35
C ASN A 271 -2.73 14.02 13.25
N GLU A 272 -3.15 14.60 14.39
CA GLU A 272 -3.99 13.90 15.38
C GLU A 272 -5.37 13.51 14.84
N GLU A 273 -5.99 14.34 14.00
CA GLU A 273 -7.30 14.02 13.43
C GLU A 273 -7.20 12.84 12.45
N LEU A 274 -6.18 12.85 11.59
CA LEU A 274 -5.90 11.73 10.69
C LEU A 274 -5.61 10.46 11.48
N ALA A 275 -4.74 10.54 12.50
CA ALA A 275 -4.42 9.43 13.39
C ALA A 275 -5.67 8.86 14.05
N SER A 276 -6.55 9.73 14.58
CA SER A 276 -7.80 9.32 15.18
C SER A 276 -8.66 8.51 14.21
N LEU A 277 -8.89 9.01 13.00
CA LEU A 277 -9.69 8.31 11.98
C LEU A 277 -9.04 7.01 11.48
N LEU A 278 -7.71 6.99 11.36
CA LEU A 278 -6.97 5.79 10.94
C LEU A 278 -6.91 4.71 12.03
N LEU A 279 -6.99 5.11 13.29
CA LEU A 279 -6.90 4.22 14.45
C LEU A 279 -8.28 3.81 15.00
N GLN A 280 -9.31 4.63 14.79
CA GLN A 280 -10.67 4.42 15.30
C GLN A 280 -11.51 3.42 14.51
N GLY A 281 -10.95 2.54 13.73
CA GLY A 281 -11.67 1.51 12.94
C GLY A 281 -12.64 0.60 13.70
N SER A 282 -13.09 0.98 14.91
CA SER A 282 -13.93 0.19 15.80
C SER A 282 -15.34 0.74 16.07
N ASP A 283 -15.67 1.98 15.69
CA ASP A 283 -16.93 2.61 16.17
C ASP A 283 -17.97 2.91 15.07
N LEU A 284 -17.90 2.23 13.92
CA LEU A 284 -18.98 2.28 12.92
C LEU A 284 -19.82 0.98 13.01
N GLY A 285 -20.41 0.75 14.20
CA GLY A 285 -21.40 -0.29 14.43
C GLY A 285 -22.74 0.00 13.75
#